data_45331566828ee1c834b03d4cd1334877
#
_entry.id   45331566828ee1c834b03d4cd1334877
#
_cell.length_a   1.000
_cell.length_b   1.000
_cell.length_c   1.000
_cell.angle_alpha   90.00
_cell.angle_beta   90.00
_cell.angle_gamma   90.00
#
_symmetry.space_group_name_H-M   'P 1'
#
loop_
_entity.id
_entity.type
_entity.pdbx_description
1 polymer ?
#
loop_
_entity_poly.entity_id
_entity_poly.type
_entity_poly.pdbx_seq_one_letter_code
_entity_poly.pdbx_strand_id
1 'polypeptide(L)'
;MSEPFANASCAVGPRLSPAGGVVISGVDLSRPLPPVLRQRIIDAFLAHHVVVFPGQELSREAQFTFAANFGEVEGPEARRARGKRRLVAHVISNLDSAGSPVDRSSSAVSNYRWHTDKSYYPAPPSMTTLYGVELPPHGGDTEFANTALGYTALPEATKRRIAPLRVVFRWGAALGQPLEPQAPAQDLGNPPPVHHPLVRTHPETGVPALYLGNHASHILDLPTAEGVSLLEALLAHTTRPEFVYTHRWRKGDLVMWDNRCLLHRVIANYEIGKERRILHRTVLRGTVPF
;
A
#
# COMPACT_ATOMS: atom_id res chain seq x y z
N MET A 1 -35.70 -20.77 10.31
CA MET A 1 -34.40 -20.36 10.95
C MET A 1 -33.33 -20.75 9.96
N SER A 2 -32.94 -19.82 9.10
CA SER A 2 -31.90 -20.02 8.07
C SER A 2 -30.54 -19.92 8.74
N GLU A 3 -29.68 -20.89 8.49
CA GLU A 3 -28.32 -20.98 9.05
C GLU A 3 -27.48 -19.73 8.78
N PRO A 4 -26.75 -19.20 9.78
CA PRO A 4 -26.01 -17.95 9.65
C PRO A 4 -24.58 -18.08 9.10
N PHE A 5 -24.16 -19.17 8.45
CA PHE A 5 -22.74 -19.41 8.15
C PHE A 5 -22.47 -19.85 6.70
N ALA A 6 -22.53 -18.89 5.77
CA ALA A 6 -22.04 -19.11 4.40
C ALA A 6 -20.50 -18.94 4.25
N ASN A 7 -19.75 -18.70 5.32
CA ASN A 7 -18.29 -18.58 5.30
C ASN A 7 -17.55 -19.90 5.64
N ALA A 8 -18.23 -21.05 5.61
CA ALA A 8 -17.67 -22.35 5.99
C ALA A 8 -16.68 -22.94 4.96
N SER A 9 -16.60 -22.38 3.75
CA SER A 9 -15.77 -22.90 2.66
C SER A 9 -14.56 -22.01 2.29
N CYS A 10 -14.08 -21.18 3.24
CA CYS A 10 -12.89 -20.35 3.01
C CYS A 10 -11.69 -21.21 2.60
N ALA A 11 -11.18 -20.99 1.40
CA ALA A 11 -9.99 -21.63 0.88
C ALA A 11 -8.86 -20.61 0.69
N VAL A 12 -7.69 -20.90 1.26
CA VAL A 12 -6.44 -20.20 0.98
C VAL A 12 -5.77 -20.92 -0.18
N GLY A 13 -5.63 -20.24 -1.30
CA GLY A 13 -5.01 -20.78 -2.51
C GLY A 13 -3.48 -20.90 -2.41
N PRO A 14 -2.83 -21.36 -3.46
CA PRO A 14 -1.37 -21.36 -3.52
C PRO A 14 -0.83 -19.92 -3.63
N ARG A 15 0.46 -19.75 -3.32
CA ARG A 15 1.19 -18.51 -3.52
C ARG A 15 1.13 -18.09 -4.99
N LEU A 16 0.83 -16.82 -5.27
CA LEU A 16 0.63 -16.30 -6.63
C LEU A 16 1.95 -16.04 -7.37
N SER A 17 3.01 -15.71 -6.63
CA SER A 17 4.35 -15.50 -7.20
C SER A 17 5.42 -15.78 -6.14
N PRO A 18 6.70 -15.96 -6.53
CA PRO A 18 7.81 -16.03 -5.59
C PRO A 18 7.89 -14.81 -4.65
N ALA A 19 7.46 -13.64 -5.11
CA ALA A 19 7.45 -12.40 -4.33
C ALA A 19 6.36 -12.36 -3.24
N GLY A 20 5.34 -13.21 -3.35
CA GLY A 20 4.20 -13.25 -2.41
C GLY A 20 2.86 -13.31 -3.13
N GLY A 21 1.83 -12.86 -2.40
CA GLY A 21 0.45 -12.86 -2.87
C GLY A 21 -0.26 -14.20 -2.72
N VAL A 22 -1.52 -14.16 -2.31
CA VAL A 22 -2.39 -15.33 -2.16
C VAL A 22 -3.84 -14.95 -2.42
N VAL A 23 -4.63 -15.86 -2.97
CA VAL A 23 -6.09 -15.70 -3.10
C VAL A 23 -6.77 -16.37 -1.91
N ILE A 24 -7.72 -15.67 -1.31
CA ILE A 24 -8.69 -16.25 -0.38
C ILE A 24 -10.06 -16.21 -1.04
N SER A 25 -10.65 -17.37 -1.27
CA SER A 25 -11.96 -17.55 -1.91
C SER A 25 -12.99 -18.13 -0.96
N GLY A 26 -14.27 -18.08 -1.34
CA GLY A 26 -15.38 -18.60 -0.54
C GLY A 26 -15.75 -17.74 0.67
N VAL A 27 -15.35 -16.47 0.66
CA VAL A 27 -15.65 -15.50 1.73
C VAL A 27 -16.48 -14.35 1.16
N ASP A 28 -17.56 -13.99 1.85
CA ASP A 28 -18.33 -12.78 1.63
C ASP A 28 -17.90 -11.71 2.64
N LEU A 29 -17.15 -10.72 2.16
CA LEU A 29 -16.59 -9.65 3.01
C LEU A 29 -17.61 -8.57 3.40
N SER A 30 -18.83 -8.63 2.85
CA SER A 30 -19.94 -7.75 3.28
C SER A 30 -20.54 -8.17 4.63
N ARG A 31 -20.23 -9.38 5.09
CA ARG A 31 -20.72 -9.98 6.34
C ARG A 31 -19.70 -9.91 7.47
N PRO A 32 -20.14 -9.99 8.74
CA PRO A 32 -19.24 -10.09 9.86
C PRO A 32 -18.27 -11.27 9.73
N LEU A 33 -17.00 -11.06 10.04
CA LEU A 33 -15.98 -12.12 10.03
C LEU A 33 -16.00 -12.91 11.33
N PRO A 34 -16.20 -14.23 11.30
CA PRO A 34 -15.98 -15.09 12.46
C PRO A 34 -14.51 -15.01 12.91
N PRO A 35 -14.21 -15.13 14.22
CA PRO A 35 -12.84 -15.03 14.74
C PRO A 35 -11.85 -15.98 14.06
N VAL A 36 -12.26 -17.22 13.78
CA VAL A 36 -11.42 -18.21 13.08
C VAL A 36 -11.07 -17.78 11.68
N LEU A 37 -12.03 -17.20 10.94
CA LEU A 37 -11.78 -16.71 9.58
C LEU A 37 -10.89 -15.48 9.61
N ARG A 38 -11.11 -14.55 10.55
CA ARG A 38 -10.23 -13.39 10.75
C ARG A 38 -8.79 -13.83 10.99
N GLN A 39 -8.57 -14.84 11.86
CA GLN A 39 -7.22 -15.34 12.15
C GLN A 39 -6.57 -15.95 10.90
N ARG A 40 -7.30 -16.75 10.11
CA ARG A 40 -6.80 -17.30 8.85
C ARG A 40 -6.38 -16.21 7.85
N ILE A 41 -7.13 -15.11 7.78
CA ILE A 41 -6.79 -13.96 6.94
C ILE A 41 -5.51 -13.29 7.44
N ILE A 42 -5.35 -13.12 8.76
CA ILE A 42 -4.13 -12.57 9.38
C ILE A 42 -2.94 -13.46 9.07
N ASP A 43 -3.06 -14.77 9.28
CA ASP A 43 -1.97 -15.72 9.02
C ASP A 43 -1.53 -15.71 7.55
N ALA A 44 -2.49 -15.70 6.62
CA ALA A 44 -2.22 -15.59 5.20
C ALA A 44 -1.59 -14.24 4.83
N PHE A 45 -2.04 -13.16 5.44
CA PHE A 45 -1.50 -11.80 5.23
C PHE A 45 -0.04 -11.71 5.70
N LEU A 46 0.28 -12.21 6.89
CA LEU A 46 1.66 -12.20 7.41
C LEU A 46 2.59 -13.11 6.62
N ALA A 47 2.08 -14.23 6.08
CA ALA A 47 2.87 -15.18 5.29
C ALA A 47 3.10 -14.74 3.83
N HIS A 48 2.17 -13.99 3.25
CA HIS A 48 2.16 -13.69 1.81
C HIS A 48 2.19 -12.19 1.49
N HIS A 49 1.97 -11.32 2.47
CA HIS A 49 1.98 -9.85 2.43
C HIS A 49 0.97 -9.18 1.48
N VAL A 50 0.42 -9.92 0.51
CA VAL A 50 -0.69 -9.49 -0.36
C VAL A 50 -1.77 -10.56 -0.33
N VAL A 51 -3.01 -10.17 -0.01
CA VAL A 51 -4.18 -11.06 -0.04
C VAL A 51 -5.22 -10.52 -1.00
N VAL A 52 -5.68 -11.38 -1.91
CA VAL A 52 -6.69 -11.06 -2.92
C VAL A 52 -7.97 -11.80 -2.59
N PHE A 53 -9.08 -11.06 -2.51
CA PHE A 53 -10.44 -11.59 -2.38
C PHE A 53 -11.19 -11.29 -3.67
N PRO A 54 -11.35 -12.26 -4.58
CA PRO A 54 -11.99 -12.03 -5.86
C PRO A 54 -13.51 -11.97 -5.75
N GLY A 55 -14.15 -11.26 -6.69
CA GLY A 55 -15.61 -11.31 -6.92
C GLY A 55 -16.46 -10.80 -5.77
N GLN A 56 -15.98 -9.82 -5.01
CA GLN A 56 -16.70 -9.22 -3.90
C GLN A 56 -17.73 -8.18 -4.40
N GLU A 57 -18.82 -8.02 -3.64
CA GLU A 57 -19.82 -6.96 -3.84
C GLU A 57 -19.85 -6.09 -2.56
N LEU A 58 -19.08 -5.02 -2.54
CA LEU A 58 -18.89 -4.20 -1.34
C LEU A 58 -19.38 -2.77 -1.52
N SER A 59 -20.20 -2.30 -0.59
CA SER A 59 -20.38 -0.88 -0.37
C SER A 59 -19.13 -0.30 0.30
N ARG A 60 -18.98 1.03 0.27
CA ARG A 60 -17.87 1.72 0.95
C ARG A 60 -17.90 1.50 2.46
N GLU A 61 -19.09 1.38 3.04
CA GLU A 61 -19.31 1.06 4.46
C GLU A 61 -18.91 -0.38 4.78
N ALA A 62 -19.28 -1.34 3.90
CA ALA A 62 -18.93 -2.75 4.09
C ALA A 62 -17.40 -2.93 4.02
N GLN A 63 -16.71 -2.32 3.06
CA GLN A 63 -15.26 -2.34 2.98
C GLN A 63 -14.61 -1.74 4.24
N PHE A 64 -15.14 -0.61 4.74
CA PHE A 64 -14.64 -0.01 5.98
C PHE A 64 -14.81 -0.97 7.17
N THR A 65 -16.00 -1.58 7.30
CA THR A 65 -16.31 -2.54 8.38
C THR A 65 -15.41 -3.77 8.30
N PHE A 66 -15.16 -4.28 7.09
CA PHE A 66 -14.21 -5.37 6.87
C PHE A 66 -12.81 -4.99 7.36
N ALA A 67 -12.27 -3.85 6.90
CA ALA A 67 -10.93 -3.39 7.29
C ALA A 67 -10.78 -3.19 8.80
N ALA A 68 -11.82 -2.71 9.48
CA ALA A 68 -11.84 -2.49 10.92
C ALA A 68 -11.65 -3.77 11.77
N ASN A 69 -11.78 -4.96 11.18
CA ASN A 69 -11.46 -6.21 11.87
C ASN A 69 -9.96 -6.38 12.14
N PHE A 70 -9.09 -5.62 11.46
CA PHE A 70 -7.63 -5.79 11.48
C PHE A 70 -6.90 -4.64 12.19
N GLY A 71 -7.62 -3.60 12.61
CA GLY A 71 -7.05 -2.46 13.31
C GLY A 71 -7.86 -1.19 13.15
N GLU A 72 -7.33 -0.08 13.66
CA GLU A 72 -7.96 1.22 13.53
C GLU A 72 -7.85 1.73 12.09
N VAL A 73 -8.98 1.92 11.42
CA VAL A 73 -9.04 2.44 10.05
C VAL A 73 -8.93 3.96 10.07
N GLU A 74 -7.96 4.49 9.33
CA GLU A 74 -7.94 5.92 9.01
C GLU A 74 -9.08 6.24 8.04
N GLY A 75 -10.03 7.05 8.44
CA GLY A 75 -11.12 7.44 7.56
C GLY A 75 -11.06 8.91 7.15
N PRO A 76 -11.40 9.27 5.90
CA PRO A 76 -12.00 10.55 5.67
C PRO A 76 -13.31 10.54 6.46
N GLU A 77 -13.54 11.59 7.26
CA GLU A 77 -14.85 11.78 7.86
C GLU A 77 -15.90 11.81 6.75
N ALA A 78 -16.74 10.79 6.68
CA ALA A 78 -17.79 10.75 5.68
C ALA A 78 -18.65 12.02 5.84
N ARG A 79 -18.77 12.78 4.76
CA ARG A 79 -19.64 13.95 4.72
C ARG A 79 -21.01 13.57 5.26
N ARG A 80 -21.53 14.40 6.18
CA ARG A 80 -22.83 14.25 6.80
C ARG A 80 -23.95 14.02 5.78
N ALA A 81 -24.42 12.81 5.68
CA ALA A 81 -25.76 12.56 5.21
C ALA A 81 -26.66 12.44 6.45
N ARG A 82 -27.61 13.34 6.63
CA ARG A 82 -28.59 13.38 7.73
C ARG A 82 -27.99 13.43 9.16
N GLY A 83 -26.93 14.23 9.39
CA GLY A 83 -26.45 14.52 10.75
C GLY A 83 -25.63 13.43 11.45
N LYS A 84 -25.42 12.26 10.87
CA LYS A 84 -24.56 11.20 11.42
C LYS A 84 -23.25 11.11 10.64
N ARG A 85 -22.12 11.14 11.34
CA ARG A 85 -20.79 10.83 10.77
C ARG A 85 -20.74 9.33 10.46
N ARG A 86 -20.56 8.96 9.19
CA ARG A 86 -20.25 7.59 8.81
C ARG A 86 -18.82 7.55 8.27
N LEU A 87 -18.02 6.66 8.81
CA LEU A 87 -16.70 6.37 8.26
C LEU A 87 -16.89 5.42 7.07
N VAL A 88 -16.29 5.75 5.94
CA VAL A 88 -16.41 4.97 4.69
C VAL A 88 -15.08 4.95 3.96
N ALA A 89 -14.89 3.96 3.08
CA ALA A 89 -13.71 3.88 2.23
C ALA A 89 -13.56 5.13 1.34
N HIS A 90 -12.31 5.56 1.13
CA HIS A 90 -11.97 6.69 0.27
C HIS A 90 -12.04 6.29 -1.21
N VAL A 91 -12.55 7.18 -2.08
CA VAL A 91 -12.59 6.96 -3.53
C VAL A 91 -11.26 7.41 -4.15
N ILE A 92 -10.61 6.52 -4.87
CA ILE A 92 -9.45 6.78 -5.74
C ILE A 92 -9.92 6.67 -7.18
N SER A 93 -9.81 7.75 -7.94
CA SER A 93 -10.22 7.74 -9.35
C SER A 93 -9.37 8.67 -10.21
N ASN A 94 -9.36 8.39 -11.52
CA ASN A 94 -8.80 9.29 -12.53
C ASN A 94 -9.86 10.24 -13.12
N LEU A 95 -10.99 10.47 -12.42
CA LEU A 95 -12.08 11.31 -12.91
C LEU A 95 -11.95 12.74 -12.38
N ASP A 96 -12.41 13.70 -13.18
CA ASP A 96 -12.64 15.09 -12.75
C ASP A 96 -13.96 15.24 -11.98
N SER A 97 -14.32 16.47 -11.65
CA SER A 97 -15.57 16.78 -10.93
C SER A 97 -16.83 16.54 -11.76
N ALA A 98 -16.71 16.49 -13.09
CA ALA A 98 -17.81 16.17 -14.01
C ALA A 98 -17.93 14.66 -14.25
N GLY A 99 -17.02 13.85 -13.71
CA GLY A 99 -17.02 12.39 -13.85
C GLY A 99 -16.36 11.90 -15.15
N SER A 100 -15.61 12.74 -15.85
CA SER A 100 -14.87 12.38 -17.06
C SER A 100 -13.45 11.95 -16.74
N PRO A 101 -12.89 10.94 -17.43
CA PRO A 101 -11.49 10.57 -17.28
C PRO A 101 -10.57 11.72 -17.67
N VAL A 102 -9.55 11.96 -16.85
CA VAL A 102 -8.51 12.95 -17.11
C VAL A 102 -7.13 12.34 -16.91
N ASP A 103 -6.21 12.74 -17.78
CA ASP A 103 -4.82 12.33 -17.61
C ASP A 103 -4.20 13.12 -16.45
N ARG A 104 -4.07 12.48 -15.33
CA ARG A 104 -3.37 12.98 -14.13
C ARG A 104 -2.00 12.35 -13.95
N SER A 105 -1.46 11.72 -14.97
CA SER A 105 -0.16 11.05 -14.89
C SER A 105 0.96 11.98 -14.43
N SER A 106 0.89 13.28 -14.79
CA SER A 106 1.82 14.30 -14.34
C SER A 106 1.59 14.78 -12.90
N SER A 107 0.32 14.82 -12.43
CA SER A 107 -0.03 15.27 -11.07
C SER A 107 -0.11 14.13 -10.05
N ALA A 108 -0.37 12.89 -10.51
CA ALA A 108 -0.39 11.67 -9.70
C ALA A 108 0.95 10.92 -9.73
N VAL A 109 2.04 11.61 -10.03
CA VAL A 109 3.38 10.99 -10.20
C VAL A 109 3.78 10.10 -9.03
N SER A 110 3.32 10.36 -7.80
CA SER A 110 3.67 9.53 -6.65
C SER A 110 3.13 8.11 -6.74
N ASN A 111 1.92 7.90 -7.28
CA ASN A 111 1.30 6.57 -7.36
C ASN A 111 1.89 5.69 -8.46
N TYR A 112 2.52 6.28 -9.48
CA TYR A 112 3.23 5.56 -10.55
C TYR A 112 4.68 5.24 -10.20
N ARG A 113 5.18 5.79 -9.09
CA ARG A 113 6.51 5.48 -8.56
C ARG A 113 6.41 4.48 -7.41
N TRP A 114 7.45 3.69 -7.22
CA TRP A 114 7.52 2.77 -6.09
C TRP A 114 7.46 3.51 -4.76
N HIS A 115 6.44 3.23 -3.96
CA HIS A 115 6.21 3.87 -2.67
C HIS A 115 5.56 2.91 -1.67
N THR A 116 5.63 3.24 -0.41
CA THR A 116 4.73 2.75 0.62
C THR A 116 3.85 3.89 1.11
N ASP A 117 2.61 3.60 1.49
CA ASP A 117 1.64 4.62 1.86
C ASP A 117 2.15 5.50 3.01
N LYS A 118 2.02 6.81 2.85
CA LYS A 118 2.21 7.81 3.90
C LYS A 118 3.52 7.63 4.72
N SER A 119 4.59 7.15 4.12
CA SER A 119 5.90 6.98 4.79
C SER A 119 6.46 8.27 5.40
N TYR A 120 5.92 9.41 5.03
CA TYR A 120 6.26 10.74 5.57
C TYR A 120 5.50 11.11 6.87
N TYR A 121 4.77 10.16 7.49
CA TYR A 121 4.20 10.32 8.83
C TYR A 121 5.04 9.61 9.90
N PRO A 122 5.01 10.06 11.17
CA PRO A 122 5.74 9.41 12.27
C PRO A 122 5.34 7.94 12.47
N ALA A 123 4.06 7.63 12.32
CA ALA A 123 3.50 6.27 12.37
C ALA A 123 2.79 5.98 11.05
N PRO A 124 3.52 5.48 10.02
CA PRO A 124 2.94 5.14 8.73
C PRO A 124 1.94 3.99 8.83
N PRO A 125 0.99 3.90 7.88
CA PRO A 125 0.02 2.81 7.86
C PRO A 125 0.65 1.42 7.88
N SER A 126 0.00 0.49 8.58
CA SER A 126 0.39 -0.93 8.58
C SER A 126 -0.14 -1.64 7.34
N MET A 127 -1.37 -1.36 6.96
CA MET A 127 -2.12 -2.09 5.94
C MET A 127 -2.96 -1.14 5.09
N THR A 128 -3.09 -1.46 3.82
CA THR A 128 -4.05 -0.80 2.92
C THR A 128 -4.92 -1.86 2.24
N THR A 129 -6.19 -1.54 2.00
CA THR A 129 -7.05 -2.31 1.11
C THR A 129 -7.51 -1.44 -0.06
N LEU A 130 -7.54 -2.02 -1.26
CA LEU A 130 -8.19 -1.45 -2.44
C LEU A 130 -9.27 -2.41 -2.94
N TYR A 131 -10.41 -1.84 -3.35
CA TYR A 131 -11.53 -2.56 -3.95
C TYR A 131 -11.79 -2.02 -5.35
N GLY A 132 -11.81 -2.89 -6.36
CA GLY A 132 -12.00 -2.54 -7.76
C GLY A 132 -13.48 -2.35 -8.10
N VAL A 133 -13.92 -1.10 -8.29
CA VAL A 133 -15.32 -0.73 -8.60
C VAL A 133 -15.56 -0.64 -10.10
N GLU A 134 -14.75 0.14 -10.79
CA GLU A 134 -14.76 0.32 -12.23
C GLU A 134 -13.31 0.36 -12.73
N LEU A 135 -13.01 -0.42 -13.74
CA LEU A 135 -11.66 -0.66 -14.18
C LEU A 135 -11.57 -0.54 -15.70
N PRO A 136 -10.43 -0.13 -16.24
CA PRO A 136 -10.19 -0.16 -17.67
C PRO A 136 -10.30 -1.61 -18.18
N PRO A 137 -10.66 -1.83 -19.46
CA PRO A 137 -10.74 -3.16 -20.05
C PRO A 137 -9.42 -3.94 -19.96
N HIS A 138 -8.30 -3.22 -20.02
CA HIS A 138 -6.95 -3.77 -19.93
C HIS A 138 -6.05 -2.82 -19.15
N GLY A 139 -5.10 -3.38 -18.40
CA GLY A 139 -4.12 -2.60 -17.66
C GLY A 139 -4.65 -1.93 -16.39
N GLY A 140 -3.98 -0.86 -15.94
CA GLY A 140 -4.24 -0.23 -14.66
C GLY A 140 -3.82 -1.13 -13.48
N ASP A 141 -2.92 -2.07 -13.73
CA ASP A 141 -2.43 -3.05 -12.78
C ASP A 141 -1.70 -2.39 -11.60
N THR A 142 -1.55 -3.15 -10.52
CA THR A 142 -0.76 -2.72 -9.36
C THR A 142 0.37 -3.71 -9.13
N GLU A 143 1.58 -3.20 -9.06
CA GLU A 143 2.77 -3.98 -8.68
C GLU A 143 3.08 -3.82 -7.20
N PHE A 144 3.57 -4.90 -6.60
CA PHE A 144 4.01 -4.99 -5.21
C PHE A 144 5.43 -5.56 -5.18
N ALA A 145 6.40 -4.79 -4.69
CA ALA A 145 7.78 -5.24 -4.50
C ALA A 145 8.00 -5.64 -3.04
N ASN A 146 8.43 -6.88 -2.82
CA ASN A 146 8.70 -7.43 -1.50
C ASN A 146 10.08 -6.99 -1.00
N THR A 147 10.09 -5.97 -0.15
CA THR A 147 11.32 -5.36 0.37
C THR A 147 12.01 -6.23 1.44
N ALA A 148 11.31 -7.18 2.04
CA ALA A 148 11.91 -8.17 2.92
C ALA A 148 12.72 -9.20 2.14
N LEU A 149 12.19 -9.69 1.01
CA LEU A 149 12.96 -10.54 0.10
C LEU A 149 14.15 -9.79 -0.52
N GLY A 150 13.92 -8.53 -0.94
CA GLY A 150 15.00 -7.66 -1.43
C GLY A 150 16.11 -7.50 -0.38
N TYR A 151 15.78 -7.24 0.88
CA TYR A 151 16.77 -7.19 1.96
C TYR A 151 17.48 -8.53 2.17
N THR A 152 16.74 -9.63 2.20
CA THR A 152 17.31 -10.98 2.41
C THR A 152 18.36 -11.32 1.36
N ALA A 153 18.14 -10.91 0.09
CA ALA A 153 19.03 -11.16 -1.03
C ALA A 153 20.27 -10.23 -1.10
N LEU A 154 20.38 -9.24 -0.21
CA LEU A 154 21.57 -8.37 -0.17
C LEU A 154 22.78 -9.13 0.37
N PRO A 155 24.00 -8.79 -0.11
CA PRO A 155 25.23 -9.25 0.50
C PRO A 155 25.35 -8.81 1.97
N GLU A 156 25.95 -9.64 2.82
CA GLU A 156 26.11 -9.36 4.25
C GLU A 156 26.88 -8.06 4.53
N ALA A 157 27.87 -7.73 3.70
CA ALA A 157 28.59 -6.46 3.80
C ALA A 157 27.65 -5.26 3.60
N THR A 158 26.71 -5.35 2.64
CA THR A 158 25.70 -4.32 2.39
C THR A 158 24.74 -4.22 3.57
N LYS A 159 24.21 -5.35 4.06
CA LYS A 159 23.34 -5.39 5.23
C LYS A 159 23.96 -4.71 6.44
N ARG A 160 25.22 -5.03 6.76
CA ARG A 160 25.95 -4.37 7.86
C ARG A 160 26.12 -2.87 7.66
N ARG A 161 26.42 -2.44 6.42
CA ARG A 161 26.57 -1.01 6.08
C ARG A 161 25.28 -0.24 6.28
N ILE A 162 24.13 -0.79 5.86
CA ILE A 162 22.84 -0.07 5.88
C ILE A 162 22.07 -0.19 7.19
N ALA A 163 22.40 -1.15 8.05
CA ALA A 163 21.68 -1.41 9.30
C ALA A 163 21.55 -0.18 10.23
N PRO A 164 22.57 0.66 10.43
CA PRO A 164 22.46 1.83 11.30
C PRO A 164 21.84 3.05 10.60
N LEU A 165 21.61 3.02 9.28
CA LEU A 165 21.24 4.20 8.51
C LEU A 165 19.78 4.58 8.72
N ARG A 166 19.50 5.88 8.72
CA ARG A 166 18.17 6.46 8.79
C ARG A 166 17.89 7.32 7.58
N VAL A 167 16.68 7.20 7.06
CA VAL A 167 16.21 7.92 5.86
C VAL A 167 15.26 9.02 6.28
N VAL A 168 15.42 10.19 5.69
CA VAL A 168 14.48 11.31 5.82
C VAL A 168 13.36 11.14 4.81
N PHE A 169 12.13 11.08 5.29
CA PHE A 169 10.92 11.07 4.47
C PHE A 169 10.18 12.39 4.59
N ARG A 170 9.70 12.90 3.46
CA ARG A 170 8.87 14.11 3.46
C ARG A 170 7.82 14.08 2.35
N TRP A 171 6.74 14.78 2.57
CA TRP A 171 5.73 15.03 1.56
C TRP A 171 6.35 15.80 0.37
N GLY A 172 5.97 15.43 -0.84
CA GLY A 172 6.47 16.07 -2.07
C GLY A 172 7.91 15.72 -2.45
N ALA A 173 8.64 14.93 -1.64
CA ALA A 173 9.90 14.37 -2.11
C ALA A 173 9.64 13.38 -3.25
N ALA A 174 10.59 13.30 -4.16
CA ALA A 174 10.65 12.27 -5.19
C ALA A 174 12.11 11.81 -5.28
N LEU A 175 12.36 10.56 -4.92
CA LEU A 175 13.71 9.99 -4.94
C LEU A 175 14.35 10.20 -6.32
N GLY A 176 15.60 10.65 -6.34
CA GLY A 176 16.33 10.98 -7.56
C GLY A 176 15.95 12.32 -8.21
N GLN A 177 15.07 13.11 -7.60
CA GLN A 177 14.76 14.47 -8.04
C GLN A 177 15.40 15.51 -7.13
N PRO A 178 15.80 16.68 -7.66
CA PRO A 178 16.26 17.78 -6.83
C PRO A 178 15.25 18.09 -5.72
N LEU A 179 15.76 18.39 -4.55
CA LEU A 179 14.93 18.85 -3.44
C LEU A 179 14.60 20.33 -3.72
N GLU A 180 13.44 20.57 -4.33
CA GLU A 180 12.92 21.94 -4.41
C GLU A 180 12.81 22.53 -2.99
N PRO A 181 13.22 23.79 -2.78
CA PRO A 181 12.98 24.49 -1.54
C PRO A 181 11.47 24.46 -1.27
N GLN A 182 11.06 23.72 -0.24
CA GLN A 182 9.65 23.73 0.13
C GLN A 182 9.32 25.05 0.83
N ALA A 183 8.15 25.61 0.48
CA ALA A 183 7.51 26.57 1.36
C ALA A 183 7.44 25.98 2.80
N PRO A 184 7.56 26.80 3.85
CA PRO A 184 7.49 26.32 5.23
C PRO A 184 6.30 25.39 5.40
N ALA A 185 6.51 24.25 6.06
CA ALA A 185 5.49 23.19 6.23
C ALA A 185 4.17 23.73 6.82
N GLN A 186 4.22 24.84 7.51
CA GLN A 186 3.10 25.54 8.13
C GLN A 186 2.10 26.16 7.12
N ASP A 187 2.56 26.45 5.90
CA ASP A 187 1.72 27.16 4.91
C ASP A 187 0.88 26.23 4.03
N LEU A 188 1.20 24.93 3.98
CA LEU A 188 0.57 23.95 3.08
C LEU A 188 -0.17 22.81 3.80
N GLY A 189 -0.19 22.78 5.14
CA GLY A 189 -0.76 21.69 5.93
C GLY A 189 -0.01 20.35 5.77
N ASN A 190 1.20 20.36 5.21
CA ASN A 190 2.04 19.18 5.04
C ASN A 190 2.74 18.82 6.36
N PRO A 191 2.86 17.53 6.70
CA PRO A 191 3.58 17.13 7.90
C PRO A 191 5.08 17.47 7.78
N PRO A 192 5.75 17.79 8.91
CA PRO A 192 7.19 17.98 8.91
C PRO A 192 7.91 16.69 8.48
N PRO A 193 9.14 16.79 7.94
CA PRO A 193 9.96 15.61 7.63
C PRO A 193 10.11 14.67 8.83
N VAL A 194 10.11 13.37 8.57
CA VAL A 194 10.31 12.33 9.59
C VAL A 194 11.50 11.47 9.25
N HIS A 195 12.06 10.81 10.25
CA HIS A 195 13.23 9.94 10.11
C HIS A 195 12.87 8.51 10.46
N HIS A 196 13.04 7.58 9.52
CA HIS A 196 12.81 6.16 9.74
C HIS A 196 14.09 5.34 9.50
N PRO A 197 14.24 4.16 10.12
CA PRO A 197 15.36 3.26 9.80
C PRO A 197 15.27 2.85 8.32
N LEU A 198 16.41 2.76 7.64
CA LEU A 198 16.49 2.22 6.27
C LEU A 198 16.18 0.71 6.24
N VAL A 199 16.53 0.01 7.31
CA VAL A 199 16.13 -1.39 7.55
C VAL A 199 15.13 -1.41 8.69
N ARG A 200 13.88 -1.63 8.35
CA ARG A 200 12.76 -1.70 9.29
C ARG A 200 12.52 -3.13 9.74
N THR A 201 12.32 -3.36 11.03
CA THR A 201 11.84 -4.64 11.54
C THR A 201 10.32 -4.71 11.45
N HIS A 202 9.80 -5.79 10.89
CA HIS A 202 8.34 -6.02 10.86
C HIS A 202 7.85 -6.37 12.27
N PRO A 203 6.88 -5.63 12.86
CA PRO A 203 6.57 -5.72 14.29
C PRO A 203 5.97 -7.06 14.72
N GLU A 204 5.30 -7.80 13.81
CA GLU A 204 4.63 -9.06 14.13
C GLU A 204 5.46 -10.27 13.74
N THR A 205 6.27 -10.19 12.68
CA THR A 205 7.05 -11.34 12.19
C THR A 205 8.53 -11.26 12.57
N GLY A 206 9.03 -10.10 12.98
CA GLY A 206 10.44 -9.88 13.27
C GLY A 206 11.34 -9.81 12.01
N VAL A 207 10.78 -9.96 10.81
CA VAL A 207 11.53 -10.00 9.56
C VAL A 207 12.02 -8.59 9.19
N PRO A 208 13.31 -8.40 8.90
CA PRO A 208 13.82 -7.11 8.43
C PRO A 208 13.43 -6.87 6.96
N ALA A 209 13.11 -5.61 6.64
CA ALA A 209 12.73 -5.17 5.30
C ALA A 209 13.36 -3.81 4.98
N LEU A 210 13.70 -3.57 3.72
CA LEU A 210 14.12 -2.24 3.28
C LEU A 210 12.94 -1.27 3.37
N TYR A 211 13.18 -0.09 3.96
CA TYR A 211 12.19 0.95 4.09
C TYR A 211 12.64 2.21 3.36
N LEU A 212 12.16 2.34 2.13
CA LEU A 212 12.56 3.38 1.17
C LEU A 212 11.41 3.66 0.18
N GLY A 213 11.64 4.37 -0.89
CA GLY A 213 10.65 4.62 -1.95
C GLY A 213 10.51 6.10 -2.27
N ASN A 214 9.47 6.46 -3.00
CA ASN A 214 9.31 7.77 -3.61
C ASN A 214 9.42 8.96 -2.64
N HIS A 215 8.95 8.80 -1.40
CA HIS A 215 9.00 9.88 -0.40
C HIS A 215 10.32 9.96 0.38
N ALA A 216 11.26 9.06 0.11
CA ALA A 216 12.62 9.14 0.66
C ALA A 216 13.38 10.30 -0.01
N SER A 217 13.95 11.20 0.79
CA SER A 217 14.66 12.36 0.29
C SER A 217 16.17 12.15 0.31
N HIS A 218 16.74 11.75 1.44
CA HIS A 218 18.16 11.48 1.62
C HIS A 218 18.40 10.60 2.87
N ILE A 219 19.61 10.17 3.06
CA ILE A 219 20.05 9.44 4.26
C ILE A 219 20.70 10.42 5.21
N LEU A 220 20.34 10.35 6.51
CA LEU A 220 20.99 11.15 7.55
C LEU A 220 22.48 10.82 7.63
N ASP A 221 23.27 11.83 7.97
CA ASP A 221 24.72 11.72 8.23
C ASP A 221 25.56 11.23 7.04
N LEU A 222 24.96 11.17 5.84
CA LEU A 222 25.70 10.95 4.59
C LEU A 222 25.64 12.19 3.69
N PRO A 223 26.67 12.42 2.85
CA PRO A 223 26.58 13.40 1.76
C PRO A 223 25.35 13.10 0.91
N THR A 224 24.56 14.12 0.59
CA THR A 224 23.25 13.93 -0.10
C THR A 224 23.37 13.09 -1.38
N ALA A 225 24.38 13.36 -2.21
CA ALA A 225 24.58 12.62 -3.45
C ALA A 225 24.87 11.12 -3.20
N GLU A 226 25.67 10.80 -2.19
CA GLU A 226 25.96 9.42 -1.79
C GLU A 226 24.71 8.72 -1.26
N GLY A 227 23.96 9.40 -0.37
CA GLY A 227 22.73 8.88 0.20
C GLY A 227 21.66 8.60 -0.87
N VAL A 228 21.48 9.52 -1.83
CA VAL A 228 20.54 9.34 -2.95
C VAL A 228 20.97 8.17 -3.83
N SER A 229 22.25 8.10 -4.22
CA SER A 229 22.76 6.98 -5.05
C SER A 229 22.58 5.63 -4.36
N LEU A 230 22.77 5.56 -3.05
CA LEU A 230 22.54 4.33 -2.28
C LEU A 230 21.05 3.95 -2.26
N LEU A 231 20.14 4.92 -2.04
CA LEU A 231 18.70 4.67 -2.05
C LEU A 231 18.22 4.21 -3.43
N GLU A 232 18.72 4.82 -4.52
CA GLU A 232 18.40 4.41 -5.89
C GLU A 232 18.91 2.99 -6.19
N ALA A 233 20.12 2.65 -5.80
CA ALA A 233 20.67 1.32 -5.97
C ALA A 233 19.86 0.26 -5.20
N LEU A 234 19.46 0.54 -3.95
CA LEU A 234 18.64 -0.35 -3.15
C LEU A 234 17.20 -0.47 -3.71
N LEU A 235 16.64 0.63 -4.24
CA LEU A 235 15.34 0.61 -4.90
C LEU A 235 15.39 -0.26 -6.17
N ALA A 236 16.38 -0.04 -7.03
CA ALA A 236 16.58 -0.85 -8.23
C ALA A 236 16.77 -2.35 -7.90
N HIS A 237 17.52 -2.64 -6.82
CA HIS A 237 17.71 -4.01 -6.35
C HIS A 237 16.39 -4.65 -5.90
N THR A 238 15.60 -3.98 -5.04
CA THR A 238 14.40 -4.56 -4.43
C THR A 238 13.19 -4.59 -5.38
N THR A 239 13.26 -3.88 -6.51
CA THR A 239 12.20 -3.85 -7.53
C THR A 239 12.53 -4.71 -8.76
N ARG A 240 13.49 -5.63 -8.67
CA ARG A 240 13.76 -6.63 -9.70
C ARG A 240 12.58 -7.59 -9.83
N PRO A 241 12.34 -8.14 -11.03
CA PRO A 241 11.15 -8.98 -11.30
C PRO A 241 10.93 -10.14 -10.32
N GLU A 242 12.01 -10.76 -9.81
CA GLU A 242 11.93 -11.87 -8.85
C GLU A 242 11.34 -11.47 -7.48
N PHE A 243 11.33 -10.17 -7.16
CA PHE A 243 10.76 -9.63 -5.93
C PHE A 243 9.41 -8.94 -6.14
N VAL A 244 8.87 -8.97 -7.36
CA VAL A 244 7.66 -8.24 -7.73
C VAL A 244 6.51 -9.20 -8.01
N TYR A 245 5.35 -8.91 -7.41
CA TYR A 245 4.06 -9.49 -7.77
C TYR A 245 3.22 -8.42 -8.47
N THR A 246 2.63 -8.75 -9.63
CA THR A 246 1.72 -7.88 -10.36
C THR A 246 0.29 -8.38 -10.22
N HIS A 247 -0.57 -7.56 -9.60
CA HIS A 247 -2.00 -7.82 -9.54
C HIS A 247 -2.70 -7.22 -10.76
N ARG A 248 -3.30 -8.10 -11.57
CA ARG A 248 -4.17 -7.73 -12.69
C ARG A 248 -5.60 -7.64 -12.18
N TRP A 249 -6.10 -6.44 -12.11
CA TRP A 249 -7.41 -6.16 -11.52
C TRP A 249 -8.57 -6.77 -12.28
N ARG A 250 -9.52 -7.30 -11.53
CA ARG A 250 -10.86 -7.63 -12.00
C ARG A 250 -11.88 -6.87 -11.16
N LYS A 251 -12.99 -6.46 -11.76
CA LYS A 251 -14.09 -5.83 -11.01
C LYS A 251 -14.52 -6.74 -9.87
N GLY A 252 -14.67 -6.18 -8.68
CA GLY A 252 -14.99 -6.92 -7.48
C GLY A 252 -13.78 -7.52 -6.74
N ASP A 253 -12.55 -7.36 -7.23
CA ASP A 253 -11.37 -7.74 -6.44
C ASP A 253 -11.21 -6.78 -5.26
N LEU A 254 -11.06 -7.31 -4.04
CA LEU A 254 -10.48 -6.59 -2.93
C LEU A 254 -9.06 -7.11 -2.70
N VAL A 255 -8.08 -6.20 -2.75
CA VAL A 255 -6.67 -6.49 -2.49
C VAL A 255 -6.25 -5.80 -1.21
N MET A 256 -5.58 -6.54 -0.34
CA MET A 256 -5.09 -6.13 0.96
C MET A 256 -3.58 -6.34 0.99
N TRP A 257 -2.79 -5.33 1.38
CA TRP A 257 -1.32 -5.45 1.40
C TRP A 257 -0.67 -4.81 2.60
N ASP A 258 0.54 -5.27 2.90
CA ASP A 258 1.35 -4.88 4.04
C ASP A 258 2.33 -3.75 3.68
N ASN A 259 2.06 -2.54 4.16
CA ASN A 259 2.93 -1.39 3.94
C ASN A 259 4.26 -1.46 4.71
N ARG A 260 4.39 -2.41 5.61
CA ARG A 260 5.58 -2.53 6.47
C ARG A 260 6.75 -3.23 5.77
N CYS A 261 6.45 -4.02 4.73
CA CYS A 261 7.43 -4.80 3.98
C CYS A 261 7.20 -4.81 2.47
N LEU A 262 6.30 -3.96 1.95
CA LEU A 262 6.06 -3.83 0.51
C LEU A 262 6.20 -2.38 0.05
N LEU A 263 6.76 -2.22 -1.15
CA LEU A 263 6.49 -1.07 -2.01
C LEU A 263 5.40 -1.44 -3.00
N HIS A 264 4.67 -0.44 -3.48
CA HIS A 264 3.70 -0.64 -4.55
C HIS A 264 3.67 0.53 -5.51
N ARG A 265 3.15 0.27 -6.72
CA ARG A 265 2.88 1.30 -7.73
C ARG A 265 1.76 0.88 -8.67
N VAL A 266 1.12 1.84 -9.29
CA VAL A 266 0.19 1.62 -10.42
C VAL A 266 0.99 1.58 -11.71
N ILE A 267 0.61 0.68 -12.63
CA ILE A 267 1.17 0.66 -13.99
C ILE A 267 0.26 1.48 -14.89
N ALA A 268 0.85 2.47 -15.58
CA ALA A 268 0.14 3.33 -16.52
C ALA A 268 0.00 2.67 -17.91
N ASN A 269 -0.50 1.42 -17.96
CA ASN A 269 -0.64 0.61 -19.17
C ASN A 269 -2.08 0.56 -19.70
N TYR A 270 -2.82 1.68 -19.57
CA TYR A 270 -4.19 1.88 -20.08
C TYR A 270 -4.36 3.34 -20.55
N GLU A 271 -5.42 3.64 -21.29
CA GLU A 271 -5.67 5.00 -21.80
C GLU A 271 -6.24 5.92 -20.70
N ILE A 272 -5.36 6.47 -19.84
CA ILE A 272 -5.70 7.20 -18.59
C ILE A 272 -6.71 8.33 -18.82
N GLY A 273 -6.60 9.07 -19.93
CA GLY A 273 -7.50 10.18 -20.27
C GLY A 273 -8.83 9.76 -20.92
N LYS A 274 -9.04 8.46 -21.15
CA LYS A 274 -10.25 7.95 -21.80
C LYS A 274 -10.98 6.89 -20.98
N GLU A 275 -10.23 6.03 -20.32
CA GLU A 275 -10.76 4.89 -19.58
C GLU A 275 -10.94 5.21 -18.10
N ARG A 276 -12.08 4.81 -17.55
CA ARG A 276 -12.41 5.07 -16.14
C ARG A 276 -11.74 4.05 -15.25
N ARG A 277 -11.11 4.53 -14.17
CA ARG A 277 -10.52 3.68 -13.12
C ARG A 277 -10.95 4.21 -11.75
N ILE A 278 -11.83 3.46 -11.08
CA ILE A 278 -12.40 3.82 -9.78
C ILE A 278 -12.16 2.68 -8.81
N LEU A 279 -11.49 2.98 -7.71
CA LEU A 279 -11.27 2.06 -6.61
C LEU A 279 -11.68 2.71 -5.28
N HIS A 280 -12.05 1.90 -4.33
CA HIS A 280 -12.25 2.33 -2.95
C HIS A 280 -11.06 1.90 -2.10
N ARG A 281 -10.55 2.79 -1.26
CA ARG A 281 -9.38 2.55 -0.40
C ARG A 281 -9.73 2.68 1.07
N THR A 282 -9.25 1.75 1.91
CA THR A 282 -9.10 1.92 3.35
C THR A 282 -7.65 1.73 3.75
N VAL A 283 -7.25 2.44 4.80
CA VAL A 283 -5.88 2.46 5.32
C VAL A 283 -5.96 2.25 6.81
N LEU A 284 -5.15 1.36 7.36
CA LEU A 284 -5.10 1.09 8.79
C LEU A 284 -3.90 1.80 9.43
N ARG A 285 -4.12 2.37 10.60
CA ARG A 285 -3.03 2.96 11.39
C ARG A 285 -1.94 1.93 11.67
N GLY A 286 -0.71 2.38 11.58
CA GLY A 286 0.45 1.59 11.92
C GLY A 286 1.17 2.10 13.15
N THR A 287 2.41 1.66 13.30
CA THR A 287 3.29 2.01 14.40
C THR A 287 4.52 2.74 13.89
N VAL A 288 5.24 3.40 14.80
CA VAL A 288 6.54 4.00 14.47
C VAL A 288 7.49 2.90 13.99
N PRO A 289 8.14 3.03 12.82
CA PRO A 289 9.13 2.08 12.33
C PRO A 289 10.38 2.00 13.23
N PHE A 290 10.84 0.77 13.50
CA PHE A 290 12.03 0.48 14.31
C PHE A 290 12.90 -0.60 13.68
#